data_9eb3b2968e62acde8e6b13dc14daa2b0
#
_entry.id   9eb3b2968e62acde8e6b13dc14daa2b0
#
_cell.length_a   1.000
_cell.length_b   1.000
_cell.length_c   1.000
_cell.angle_alpha   90.00
_cell.angle_beta   90.00
_cell.angle_gamma   90.00
#
_symmetry.space_group_name_H-M   'P 1'
#
loop_
_entity.id
_entity.type
_entity.pdbx_description
1 polymer ?
#
loop_
_entity_poly.entity_id
_entity_poly.type
_entity_poly.pdbx_seq_one_letter_code
_entity_poly.pdbx_strand_id
1 'polypeptide(L)'
;RAAVTARKAGAQEIRNTYTIKAGDLKSATSFSTEAFGTTLHIKGPEEPVTKYKASRRRKGIFVSIKKGSGSIVPRSFDMPGRGFVAREGQPRYPVTCLFGPAVPHLYGNPAVVVRMTDEGMETYEKRLMHELERLAGG
;
A
#
# COMPACT_ATOMS: atom_id res chain seq x y z
N ARG A 1 -14.07 -2.10 -14.86
CA ARG A 1 -12.85 -2.89 -15.15
C ARG A 1 -11.59 -2.06 -15.22
N ALA A 2 -11.63 -0.86 -15.81
CA ALA A 2 -10.47 0.03 -15.85
C ALA A 2 -9.98 0.40 -14.44
N ALA A 3 -10.90 0.69 -13.52
CA ALA A 3 -10.55 0.98 -12.13
C ALA A 3 -9.91 -0.22 -11.41
N VAL A 4 -10.39 -1.43 -11.68
CA VAL A 4 -9.80 -2.67 -11.14
C VAL A 4 -8.39 -2.88 -11.70
N THR A 5 -8.20 -2.65 -12.99
CA THR A 5 -6.88 -2.73 -13.63
C THR A 5 -5.92 -1.70 -13.04
N ALA A 6 -6.37 -0.47 -12.85
CA ALA A 6 -5.57 0.59 -12.23
C ALA A 6 -5.15 0.21 -10.81
N ARG A 7 -6.08 -0.30 -9.99
CA ARG A 7 -5.77 -0.75 -8.63
C ARG A 7 -4.71 -1.86 -8.63
N LYS A 8 -4.87 -2.85 -9.49
CA LYS A 8 -3.91 -3.97 -9.60
C LYS A 8 -2.53 -3.49 -10.03
N ALA A 9 -2.48 -2.59 -11.02
CA ALA A 9 -1.22 -2.02 -11.48
C ALA A 9 -0.51 -1.22 -10.37
N GLY A 10 -1.27 -0.42 -9.64
CA GLY A 10 -0.74 0.33 -8.50
C GLY A 10 -0.22 -0.57 -7.39
N ALA A 11 -0.98 -1.61 -7.03
CA ALA A 11 -0.56 -2.57 -6.02
C ALA A 11 0.72 -3.31 -6.44
N GLN A 12 0.83 -3.70 -7.70
CA GLN A 12 2.03 -4.35 -8.21
C GLN A 12 3.25 -3.42 -8.15
N GLU A 13 3.09 -2.15 -8.55
CA GLU A 13 4.17 -1.17 -8.49
C GLU A 13 4.63 -0.92 -7.05
N ILE A 14 3.70 -0.81 -6.11
CA ILE A 14 4.01 -0.68 -4.68
C ILE A 14 4.78 -1.91 -4.20
N ARG A 15 4.35 -3.11 -4.54
CA ARG A 15 4.99 -4.35 -4.12
C ARG A 15 6.35 -4.58 -4.76
N ASN A 16 6.64 -3.96 -5.89
CA ASN A 16 7.99 -3.97 -6.49
C ASN A 16 9.00 -3.19 -5.64
N THR A 17 8.54 -2.18 -4.92
CA THR A 17 9.39 -1.28 -4.12
C THR A 17 9.30 -1.57 -2.62
N TYR A 18 8.10 -1.86 -2.12
CA TYR A 18 7.82 -2.03 -0.69
C TYR A 18 7.56 -3.49 -0.32
N THR A 19 7.68 -3.79 0.97
CA THR A 19 7.53 -5.16 1.49
C THR A 19 6.11 -5.50 1.94
N ILE A 20 5.16 -4.59 1.75
CA ILE A 20 3.76 -4.77 2.15
C ILE A 20 3.08 -5.90 1.34
N LYS A 21 2.15 -6.60 1.97
CA LYS A 21 1.41 -7.70 1.34
C LYS A 21 0.26 -7.19 0.48
N ALA A 22 -0.07 -7.92 -0.58
CA ALA A 22 -1.17 -7.58 -1.50
C ALA A 22 -2.53 -7.47 -0.79
N GLY A 23 -2.80 -8.35 0.18
CA GLY A 23 -4.04 -8.32 0.95
C GLY A 23 -4.22 -7.05 1.76
N ASP A 24 -3.15 -6.55 2.34
CA ASP A 24 -3.17 -5.31 3.11
C ASP A 24 -3.43 -4.09 2.20
N LEU A 25 -2.86 -4.09 1.00
CA LEU A 25 -3.14 -3.04 0.01
C LEU A 25 -4.61 -3.09 -0.44
N LYS A 26 -5.11 -4.28 -0.73
CA LYS A 26 -6.48 -4.47 -1.21
C LYS A 26 -7.51 -4.04 -0.16
N SER A 27 -7.29 -4.36 1.11
CA SER A 27 -8.23 -4.05 2.19
C SER A 27 -8.40 -2.55 2.43
N ALA A 28 -7.44 -1.72 2.03
CA ALA A 28 -7.50 -0.27 2.14
C ALA A 28 -8.22 0.39 0.97
N THR A 29 -8.64 -0.37 -0.04
CA THR A 29 -9.26 0.15 -1.27
C THR A 29 -10.73 -0.23 -1.34
N SER A 30 -11.53 0.66 -1.95
CA SER A 30 -12.93 0.42 -2.24
C SER A 30 -13.33 1.15 -3.53
N PHE A 31 -14.40 0.69 -4.17
CA PHE A 31 -14.91 1.31 -5.38
C PHE A 31 -16.28 1.93 -5.13
N SER A 32 -16.51 3.08 -5.75
CA SER A 32 -17.82 3.71 -5.84
C SER A 32 -18.16 3.90 -7.32
N THR A 33 -19.23 3.28 -7.78
CA THR A 33 -19.64 3.36 -9.17
C THR A 33 -20.85 4.29 -9.30
N GLU A 34 -20.72 5.28 -10.18
CA GLU A 34 -21.76 6.24 -10.50
C GLU A 34 -22.16 6.13 -11.97
N ALA A 35 -23.16 6.92 -12.39
CA ALA A 35 -23.67 6.88 -13.76
C ALA A 35 -22.60 7.13 -14.83
N PHE A 36 -21.64 7.99 -14.52
CA PHE A 36 -20.61 8.43 -15.47
C PHE A 36 -19.19 7.99 -15.13
N GLY A 37 -19.02 7.13 -14.12
CA GLY A 37 -17.68 6.69 -13.79
C GLY A 37 -17.60 5.88 -12.51
N THR A 38 -16.39 5.41 -12.24
CA THR A 38 -16.05 4.67 -11.04
C THR A 38 -14.91 5.38 -10.32
N THR A 39 -15.07 5.58 -9.02
CA THR A 39 -14.04 6.16 -8.18
C THR A 39 -13.41 5.08 -7.31
N LEU A 40 -12.08 5.04 -7.31
CA LEU A 40 -11.30 4.20 -6.42
C LEU A 40 -10.96 5.01 -5.16
N HIS A 41 -11.46 4.58 -4.02
CA HIS A 41 -11.17 5.20 -2.73
C HIS A 41 -10.07 4.40 -2.03
N ILE A 42 -9.07 5.11 -1.54
CA ILE A 42 -7.95 4.52 -0.79
C ILE A 42 -7.88 5.23 0.55
N LYS A 43 -8.13 4.50 1.62
CA LYS A 43 -8.16 5.04 2.99
C LYS A 43 -7.43 4.12 3.95
N GLY A 44 -6.88 4.70 4.99
CA GLY A 44 -6.28 3.94 6.07
C GLY A 44 -5.32 4.77 6.89
N PRO A 45 -5.14 4.40 8.17
CA PRO A 45 -4.12 5.00 9.02
C PRO A 45 -2.73 4.49 8.66
N GLU A 46 -1.72 5.01 9.34
CA GLU A 46 -0.39 4.43 9.29
C GLU A 46 -0.45 2.96 9.68
N GLU A 47 0.25 2.12 8.92
CA GLU A 47 0.24 0.69 9.16
C GLU A 47 1.34 0.29 10.16
N PRO A 48 1.07 -0.63 11.11
CA PRO A 48 2.11 -1.16 11.96
C PRO A 48 3.23 -1.78 11.13
N VAL A 49 4.48 -1.70 11.60
CA VAL A 49 5.62 -2.29 10.87
C VAL A 49 5.49 -3.80 10.66
N THR A 50 4.63 -4.47 11.42
CA THR A 50 4.31 -5.89 11.20
C THR A 50 3.63 -6.17 9.87
N LYS A 51 3.02 -5.16 9.25
CA LYS A 51 2.45 -5.24 7.89
C LYS A 51 3.52 -5.20 6.80
N TYR A 52 4.71 -4.77 7.15
CA TYR A 52 5.89 -4.76 6.31
C TYR A 52 6.84 -5.88 6.77
N LYS A 53 8.05 -5.90 6.25
CA LYS A 53 9.06 -6.84 6.71
C LYS A 53 9.71 -6.31 8.00
N ALA A 54 9.41 -6.95 9.10
CA ALA A 54 9.98 -6.61 10.39
C ALA A 54 10.25 -7.88 11.19
N SER A 55 11.36 -7.93 11.90
CA SER A 55 11.74 -9.12 12.68
C SER A 55 12.53 -8.73 13.93
N ARG A 56 12.47 -9.59 14.94
CA ARG A 56 13.28 -9.40 16.16
C ARG A 56 14.73 -9.77 15.88
N ARG A 57 15.62 -8.91 16.32
CA ARG A 57 17.06 -9.14 16.26
C ARG A 57 17.67 -8.88 17.64
N ARG A 58 18.92 -9.28 17.83
CA ARG A 58 19.62 -9.11 19.11
C ARG A 58 19.68 -7.67 19.58
N LYS A 59 19.87 -6.71 18.67
CA LYS A 59 20.03 -5.29 18.97
C LYS A 59 18.74 -4.46 18.89
N GLY A 60 17.61 -5.11 18.54
CA GLY A 60 16.34 -4.41 18.39
C GLY A 60 15.49 -5.03 17.28
N ILE A 61 14.51 -4.27 16.83
CA ILE A 61 13.64 -4.69 15.74
C ILE A 61 14.24 -4.26 14.40
N PHE A 62 14.49 -5.23 13.52
CA PHE A 62 14.90 -4.95 12.14
C PHE A 62 13.65 -4.65 11.32
N VAL A 63 13.65 -3.51 10.63
CA VAL A 63 12.53 -3.06 9.80
C VAL A 63 13.02 -2.80 8.39
N SER A 64 12.35 -3.39 7.40
CA SER A 64 12.60 -3.17 5.98
C SER A 64 11.28 -2.82 5.31
N ILE A 65 11.01 -1.55 5.13
CA ILE A 65 9.78 -1.06 4.46
C ILE A 65 9.96 -1.10 2.95
N LYS A 66 11.10 -0.61 2.45
CA LYS A 66 11.47 -0.75 1.04
C LYS A 66 12.33 -1.99 0.84
N LYS A 67 12.12 -2.71 -0.26
CA LYS A 67 12.94 -3.87 -0.61
C LYS A 67 14.40 -3.47 -0.79
N GLY A 68 15.29 -4.28 -0.24
CA GLY A 68 16.73 -4.05 -0.33
C GLY A 68 17.25 -2.98 0.62
N SER A 69 16.41 -2.40 1.44
CA SER A 69 16.79 -1.39 2.44
C SER A 69 16.18 -1.79 3.78
N GLY A 70 16.94 -1.66 4.84
CA GLY A 70 16.44 -1.98 6.17
C GLY A 70 17.44 -1.58 7.24
N SER A 71 16.94 -1.42 8.45
CA SER A 71 17.78 -1.05 9.59
C SER A 71 17.17 -1.54 10.89
N ILE A 72 18.00 -1.58 11.93
CA ILE A 72 17.54 -1.89 13.28
C ILE A 72 17.15 -0.58 13.96
N VAL A 73 15.91 -0.55 14.47
CA VAL A 73 15.43 0.64 15.22
C VAL A 73 16.04 0.62 16.62
N PRO A 74 16.74 1.68 17.05
CA PRO A 74 17.33 1.73 18.39
C PRO A 74 16.27 1.60 19.48
N ARG A 75 16.58 0.86 20.53
CA ARG A 75 15.72 0.68 21.71
C ARG A 75 14.34 0.10 21.41
N SER A 76 14.23 -0.66 20.35
CA SER A 76 12.99 -1.32 19.97
C SER A 76 12.95 -2.74 20.51
N PHE A 77 11.75 -3.23 20.76
CA PHE A 77 11.50 -4.59 21.24
C PHE A 77 10.07 -5.00 20.95
N ASP A 78 9.80 -6.29 21.12
CA ASP A 78 8.46 -6.84 20.98
C ASP A 78 7.75 -6.79 22.33
N MET A 79 6.65 -6.03 22.41
CA MET A 79 5.85 -5.91 23.62
C MET A 79 4.57 -6.73 23.46
N PRO A 80 4.35 -7.74 24.33
CA PRO A 80 3.11 -8.53 24.27
C PRO A 80 1.87 -7.64 24.32
N GLY A 81 0.92 -7.87 23.40
CA GLY A 81 -0.32 -7.11 23.29
C GLY A 81 -0.22 -5.79 22.54
N ARG A 82 0.98 -5.30 22.25
CA ARG A 82 1.18 -4.04 21.51
C ARG A 82 2.01 -4.20 20.22
N GLY A 83 2.74 -5.31 20.09
CA GLY A 83 3.60 -5.56 18.94
C GLY A 83 4.97 -4.91 19.08
N PHE A 84 5.53 -4.45 17.99
CA PHE A 84 6.86 -3.84 17.97
C PHE A 84 6.80 -2.38 18.41
N VAL A 85 7.58 -2.04 19.44
CA VAL A 85 7.60 -0.71 20.05
C VAL A 85 9.02 -0.24 20.24
N ALA A 86 9.20 1.06 20.42
CA ALA A 86 10.49 1.67 20.79
C ALA A 86 10.32 2.61 21.97
N ARG A 87 11.35 2.73 22.79
CA ARG A 87 11.39 3.71 23.88
C ARG A 87 11.69 5.08 23.31
N GLU A 88 10.97 6.08 23.80
CA GLU A 88 11.16 7.48 23.36
C GLU A 88 12.41 8.12 23.93
N GLY A 89 12.91 7.62 25.08
CA GLY A 89 14.07 8.19 25.74
C GLY A 89 14.80 7.17 26.61
N GLN A 90 15.63 7.66 27.54
CA GLN A 90 16.34 6.83 28.52
C GLN A 90 15.41 6.07 29.47
N PRO A 91 14.31 6.68 29.99
CA PRO A 91 13.38 5.96 30.85
C PRO A 91 12.74 4.77 30.16
N ARG A 92 12.32 3.78 30.96
CA ARG A 92 11.61 2.62 30.48
C ARG A 92 10.31 2.98 29.73
N TYR A 93 9.63 4.00 30.18
CA TYR A 93 8.42 4.56 29.56
C TYR A 93 8.61 6.04 29.29
N PRO A 94 7.89 6.64 28.34
CA PRO A 94 6.90 6.03 27.47
C PRO A 94 7.50 5.20 26.32
N VAL A 95 6.68 4.34 25.74
CA VAL A 95 7.00 3.59 24.53
C VAL A 95 6.05 3.99 23.41
N THR A 96 6.55 3.96 22.17
CA THR A 96 5.77 4.29 20.97
C THR A 96 5.74 3.08 20.06
N CYS A 97 4.55 2.73 19.56
CA CYS A 97 4.42 1.67 18.55
C CYS A 97 5.11 2.08 17.26
N LEU A 98 5.76 1.12 16.61
CA LEU A 98 6.44 1.36 15.33
C LEU A 98 5.44 1.26 14.19
N PHE A 99 5.37 2.30 13.36
CA PHE A 99 4.50 2.38 12.19
C PHE A 99 5.30 2.61 10.93
N GLY A 100 4.82 2.06 9.82
CA GLY A 100 5.28 2.38 8.49
C GLY A 100 4.29 3.31 7.79
N PRO A 101 4.53 3.64 6.52
CA PRO A 101 3.64 4.50 5.75
C PRO A 101 2.22 3.95 5.67
N ALA A 102 1.22 4.84 5.67
CA ALA A 102 -0.17 4.48 5.39
C ALA A 102 -0.31 4.06 3.92
N VAL A 103 -1.26 3.16 3.63
CA VAL A 103 -1.52 2.70 2.26
C VAL A 103 -1.84 3.86 1.30
N PRO A 104 -2.67 4.87 1.67
CA PRO A 104 -2.87 6.03 0.81
C PRO A 104 -1.59 6.75 0.42
N HIS A 105 -0.62 6.83 1.31
CA HIS A 105 0.67 7.45 1.02
C HIS A 105 1.46 6.65 -0.04
N LEU A 106 1.40 5.33 0.00
CA LEU A 106 2.04 4.46 -0.99
C LEU A 106 1.42 4.62 -2.38
N TYR A 107 0.09 4.65 -2.45
CA TYR A 107 -0.63 4.90 -3.71
C TYR A 107 -0.43 6.31 -4.25
N GLY A 108 -0.14 7.27 -3.39
CA GLY A 108 0.13 8.67 -3.77
C GLY A 108 1.52 8.91 -4.36
N ASN A 109 2.39 7.92 -4.38
CA ASN A 109 3.71 8.04 -4.98
C ASN A 109 3.55 8.34 -6.49
N PRO A 110 4.25 9.38 -7.03
CA PRO A 110 4.10 9.76 -8.44
C PRO A 110 4.32 8.62 -9.44
N ALA A 111 5.28 7.74 -9.23
CA ALA A 111 5.52 6.60 -10.11
C ALA A 111 4.34 5.62 -10.11
N VAL A 112 3.72 5.40 -8.95
CA VAL A 112 2.54 4.55 -8.81
C VAL A 112 1.34 5.18 -9.52
N VAL A 113 1.12 6.47 -9.31
CA VAL A 113 0.00 7.22 -9.94
C VAL A 113 0.12 7.17 -11.47
N VAL A 114 1.31 7.40 -12.01
CA VAL A 114 1.55 7.35 -13.47
C VAL A 114 1.19 5.97 -14.02
N ARG A 115 1.67 4.90 -13.39
CA ARG A 115 1.40 3.54 -13.85
C ARG A 115 -0.08 3.18 -13.76
N MET A 116 -0.76 3.56 -12.68
CA MET A 116 -2.19 3.35 -12.50
C MET A 116 -3.00 4.06 -13.59
N THR A 117 -2.63 5.31 -13.87
CA THR A 117 -3.28 6.12 -14.90
C THR A 117 -3.10 5.50 -16.28
N ASP A 118 -1.88 5.15 -16.65
CA ASP A 118 -1.55 4.59 -17.96
C ASP A 118 -2.29 3.27 -18.20
N GLU A 119 -2.22 2.33 -17.27
CA GLU A 119 -2.87 1.03 -17.42
C GLU A 119 -4.38 1.10 -17.31
N GLY A 120 -4.89 1.96 -16.44
CA GLY A 120 -6.33 2.20 -16.31
C GLY A 120 -6.92 2.80 -17.58
N MET A 121 -6.26 3.80 -18.15
CA MET A 121 -6.71 4.44 -19.39
C MET A 121 -6.62 3.50 -20.58
N GLU A 122 -5.56 2.72 -20.67
CA GLU A 122 -5.43 1.70 -21.73
C GLU A 122 -6.58 0.71 -21.69
N THR A 123 -6.93 0.18 -20.52
CA THR A 123 -8.06 -0.73 -20.34
C THR A 123 -9.39 -0.05 -20.68
N TYR A 124 -9.57 1.19 -20.24
CA TYR A 124 -10.76 1.98 -20.52
C TYR A 124 -10.96 2.17 -22.03
N GLU A 125 -9.92 2.57 -22.74
CA GLU A 125 -9.97 2.78 -24.20
C GLU A 125 -10.27 1.50 -24.95
N LYS A 126 -9.61 0.40 -24.62
CA LYS A 126 -9.88 -0.91 -25.22
C LYS A 126 -11.33 -1.36 -25.03
N ARG A 127 -11.84 -1.17 -23.82
CA ARG A 127 -13.23 -1.52 -23.51
C ARG A 127 -14.22 -0.63 -24.22
N LEU A 128 -13.97 0.67 -24.27
CA LEU A 128 -14.80 1.64 -24.95
C LEU A 128 -14.90 1.29 -26.45
N MET A 129 -13.76 1.05 -27.09
CA MET A 129 -13.70 0.68 -28.50
C MET A 129 -14.45 -0.63 -28.78
N HIS A 130 -14.26 -1.63 -27.93
CA HIS A 130 -14.96 -2.91 -28.04
C HIS A 130 -16.48 -2.72 -27.96
N GLU A 131 -16.98 -1.95 -27.02
CA GLU A 131 -18.41 -1.68 -26.87
C GLU A 131 -18.97 -0.87 -28.05
N LEU A 132 -18.21 0.11 -28.56
CA LEU A 132 -18.60 0.88 -29.73
C LEU A 132 -18.67 0.00 -30.98
N GLU A 133 -17.71 -0.88 -31.19
CA GLU A 133 -17.72 -1.84 -32.31
C GLU A 133 -18.91 -2.79 -32.20
N ARG A 134 -19.21 -3.28 -31.01
CA ARG A 134 -20.36 -4.16 -30.78
C ARG A 134 -21.68 -3.45 -31.10
N LEU A 135 -21.84 -2.21 -30.70
CA LEU A 135 -23.04 -1.42 -30.98
C LEU A 135 -23.15 -1.06 -32.45
N ALA A 136 -22.03 -0.72 -33.11
CA ALA A 136 -22.02 -0.39 -34.53
C ALA A 136 -22.19 -1.61 -35.45
N GLY A 137 -21.69 -2.75 -35.01
CA GLY A 137 -21.74 -4.00 -35.79
C GLY A 137 -23.01 -4.82 -35.62
N GLY A 138 -23.89 -4.38 -34.78
CA GLY A 138 -25.09 -5.14 -34.65
C GLY A 138 -25.96 -4.97 -33.55
#